data_eeaddd75f2ca5f42dd3ad3aeed9b052e
#
_entry.id   eeaddd75f2ca5f42dd3ad3aeed9b052e
#
_cell.length_a   1.000
_cell.length_b   1.000
_cell.length_c   1.000
_cell.angle_alpha   90.00
_cell.angle_beta   90.00
_cell.angle_gamma   90.00
#
_symmetry.space_group_name_H-M   'P 1'
#
loop_
_entity.id
_entity.type
_entity.pdbx_description
1 polymer ?
#
loop_
_entity_poly.entity_id
_entity_poly.type
_entity_poly.pdbx_seq_one_letter_code
_entity_poly.pdbx_strand_id
1 'polypeptide(L)'
;TGVQMGSIFFTTQECDASETFKEVYIHSKSEDVLIIESPVGMPGRAIDGEFIHNVNSGLERPKSCSFHCIKTCDYTKSPYCIIKALYNAAKGNMKKGYAFAGSNAFLAEKISSVKEVMSTLEREFFLATHKLA
;
A
#
# COMPACT_ATOMS: atom_id res chain seq x y z
N THR A 1 -16.23 -19.27 -2.13
CA THR A 1 -16.08 -18.05 -1.30
C THR A 1 -14.65 -17.99 -0.78
N GLY A 2 -14.02 -16.83 -0.81
CA GLY A 2 -12.65 -16.64 -0.40
C GLY A 2 -12.38 -15.20 0.02
N VAL A 3 -11.14 -14.92 0.41
CA VAL A 3 -10.68 -13.59 0.79
C VAL A 3 -9.44 -13.22 0.00
N GLN A 4 -9.23 -11.93 -0.23
CA GLN A 4 -8.01 -11.39 -0.82
C GLN A 4 -7.27 -10.60 0.27
N MET A 5 -6.04 -11.01 0.55
CA MET A 5 -5.21 -10.37 1.57
C MET A 5 -3.86 -10.00 0.96
N GLY A 6 -3.53 -8.72 0.98
CA GLY A 6 -2.23 -8.20 0.52
C GLY A 6 -1.51 -7.45 1.64
N SER A 7 -2.15 -6.46 2.24
CA SER A 7 -1.52 -5.52 3.17
C SER A 7 -0.88 -6.20 4.40
N ILE A 8 -1.48 -7.26 4.91
CA ILE A 8 -0.93 -8.01 6.06
C ILE A 8 0.43 -8.64 5.75
N PHE A 9 0.69 -9.01 4.48
CA PHE A 9 1.97 -9.60 4.08
C PHE A 9 3.05 -8.57 3.81
N PHE A 10 2.69 -7.30 3.63
CA PHE A 10 3.68 -6.21 3.53
C PHE A 10 4.41 -5.96 4.86
N THR A 11 3.78 -6.27 5.99
CA THR A 11 4.37 -6.15 7.32
C THR A 11 5.02 -7.45 7.80
N THR A 12 5.51 -8.28 6.88
CA THR A 12 6.26 -9.49 7.23
C THR A 12 7.77 -9.31 7.09
N GLN A 13 8.52 -10.14 7.82
CA GLN A 13 9.98 -10.18 7.73
C GLN A 13 10.44 -10.58 6.33
N GLU A 14 9.71 -11.48 5.67
CA GLU A 14 9.99 -12.01 4.34
C GLU A 14 9.66 -11.03 3.20
N CYS A 15 8.94 -9.94 3.47
CA CYS A 15 8.72 -8.89 2.49
C CYS A 15 10.01 -8.10 2.24
N ASP A 16 10.42 -7.96 0.97
CA ASP A 16 11.65 -7.28 0.54
C ASP A 16 11.60 -5.74 0.66
N ALA A 17 10.44 -5.15 1.00
CA ALA A 17 10.34 -3.72 1.20
C ALA A 17 11.11 -3.29 2.45
N SER A 18 11.57 -2.04 2.45
CA SER A 18 12.30 -1.46 3.59
C SER A 18 11.45 -1.46 4.87
N GLU A 19 12.11 -1.43 6.03
CA GLU A 19 11.42 -1.31 7.31
C GLU A 19 10.57 -0.03 7.39
N THR A 20 11.08 1.08 6.89
CA THR A 20 10.32 2.34 6.81
C THR A 20 8.99 2.19 6.07
N PHE A 21 8.97 1.42 4.98
CA PHE A 21 7.72 1.10 4.28
C PHE A 21 6.76 0.29 5.16
N LYS A 22 7.26 -0.72 5.87
CA LYS A 22 6.45 -1.57 6.76
C LYS A 22 5.90 -0.78 7.95
N GLU A 23 6.70 0.12 8.51
CA GLU A 23 6.31 1.00 9.61
C GLU A 23 5.15 1.93 9.26
N VAL A 24 5.02 2.34 7.99
CA VAL A 24 3.86 3.14 7.54
C VAL A 24 2.54 2.43 7.82
N TYR A 25 2.47 1.11 7.63
CA TYR A 25 1.27 0.33 7.96
C TYR A 25 1.04 0.22 9.46
N ILE A 26 2.11 -0.04 10.23
CA ILE A 26 2.04 -0.24 11.69
C ILE A 26 1.60 1.03 12.41
N HIS A 27 2.03 2.19 11.93
CA HIS A 27 1.67 3.48 12.53
C HIS A 27 0.40 4.10 11.97
N SER A 28 -0.19 3.50 10.92
CA SER A 28 -1.42 4.02 10.31
C SER A 28 -2.64 3.75 11.17
N LYS A 29 -3.62 4.66 11.07
CA LYS A 29 -4.94 4.54 11.67
C LYS A 29 -6.00 4.39 10.58
N SER A 30 -7.23 4.10 10.94
CA SER A 30 -8.31 3.93 9.96
C SER A 30 -8.57 5.19 9.14
N GLU A 31 -8.41 6.36 9.73
CA GLU A 31 -8.54 7.66 9.06
C GLU A 31 -7.44 7.97 8.05
N ASP A 32 -6.27 7.31 8.17
CA ASP A 32 -5.16 7.49 7.25
C ASP A 32 -5.31 6.66 5.96
N VAL A 33 -6.32 5.79 5.89
CA VAL A 33 -6.57 4.95 4.72
C VAL A 33 -7.50 5.67 3.74
N LEU A 34 -6.91 6.29 2.72
CA LEU A 34 -7.60 7.17 1.77
C LEU A 34 -7.82 6.52 0.41
N ILE A 35 -8.84 6.99 -0.30
CA ILE A 35 -9.01 6.74 -1.73
C ILE A 35 -8.27 7.83 -2.50
N ILE A 36 -7.37 7.42 -3.41
CA ILE A 36 -6.57 8.31 -4.23
C ILE A 36 -6.85 8.09 -5.71
N GLU A 37 -6.66 9.13 -6.51
CA GLU A 37 -6.61 9.01 -7.96
C GLU A 37 -5.30 8.37 -8.39
N SER A 38 -5.41 7.36 -9.23
CA SER A 38 -4.24 6.66 -9.76
C SER A 38 -4.03 7.00 -11.24
N PRO A 39 -2.77 7.16 -11.70
CA PRO A 39 -2.46 7.40 -13.12
C PRO A 39 -2.91 6.28 -14.05
N VAL A 40 -3.28 5.12 -13.50
CA VAL A 40 -3.74 3.95 -14.28
C VAL A 40 -5.25 3.95 -14.57
N GLY A 41 -5.95 5.04 -14.21
CA GLY A 41 -7.36 5.23 -14.54
C GLY A 41 -8.36 4.55 -13.61
N MET A 42 -7.89 3.94 -12.52
CA MET A 42 -8.74 3.37 -11.47
C MET A 42 -8.40 3.99 -10.13
N PRO A 43 -9.39 4.26 -9.26
CA PRO A 43 -9.10 4.73 -7.91
C PRO A 43 -8.29 3.66 -7.16
N GLY A 44 -7.33 4.09 -6.37
CA GLY A 44 -6.56 3.26 -5.47
C GLY A 44 -6.86 3.58 -4.02
N ARG A 45 -6.59 2.65 -3.12
CA ARG A 45 -6.58 2.93 -1.69
C ARG A 45 -5.14 2.94 -1.20
N ALA A 46 -4.78 3.98 -0.45
CA ALA A 46 -3.42 4.19 0.02
C ALA A 46 -3.41 4.72 1.46
N ILE A 47 -2.29 4.58 2.14
CA ILE A 47 -2.06 5.23 3.43
C ILE A 47 -1.62 6.67 3.16
N ASP A 48 -2.24 7.61 3.86
CA ASP A 48 -1.96 9.04 3.76
C ASP A 48 -0.48 9.36 4.05
N GLY A 49 0.03 10.41 3.40
CA GLY A 49 1.41 10.82 3.57
C GLY A 49 1.80 12.03 2.73
N GLU A 50 3.00 12.53 3.00
CA GLU A 50 3.55 13.74 2.38
C GLU A 50 3.49 13.69 0.84
N PHE A 51 3.80 12.55 0.22
CA PHE A 51 3.76 12.39 -1.22
C PHE A 51 2.35 12.63 -1.79
N ILE A 52 1.32 12.07 -1.15
CA ILE A 52 -0.08 12.23 -1.59
C ILE A 52 -0.52 13.69 -1.47
N HIS A 53 -0.14 14.37 -0.38
CA HIS A 53 -0.41 15.79 -0.21
C HIS A 53 0.27 16.63 -1.28
N ASN A 54 1.51 16.34 -1.64
CA ASN A 54 2.25 17.02 -2.70
C ASN A 54 1.62 16.77 -4.08
N VAL A 55 1.14 15.56 -4.35
CA VAL A 55 0.39 15.24 -5.58
C VAL A 55 -0.90 16.07 -5.66
N ASN A 56 -1.68 16.09 -4.59
CA ASN A 56 -2.95 16.83 -4.52
C ASN A 56 -2.74 18.36 -4.67
N SER A 57 -1.60 18.86 -4.18
CA SER A 57 -1.21 20.27 -4.32
C SER A 57 -0.55 20.59 -5.67
N GLY A 58 -0.39 19.60 -6.57
CA GLY A 58 0.22 19.77 -7.89
C GLY A 58 1.75 19.96 -7.87
N LEU A 59 2.40 19.69 -6.74
CA LEU A 59 3.85 19.81 -6.57
C LEU A 59 4.63 18.63 -7.17
N GLU A 60 3.98 17.47 -7.28
CA GLU A 60 4.57 16.26 -7.86
C GLU A 60 3.95 16.00 -9.25
N ARG A 61 4.73 16.22 -10.29
CA ARG A 61 4.35 15.90 -11.67
C ARG A 61 5.51 15.24 -12.40
N PRO A 62 5.25 14.24 -13.26
CA PRO A 62 6.30 13.65 -14.10
C PRO A 62 6.84 14.69 -15.09
N LYS A 63 8.15 14.86 -15.12
CA LYS A 63 8.82 15.71 -16.13
C LYS A 63 9.15 14.94 -17.42
N SER A 64 9.29 13.62 -17.30
CA SER A 64 9.59 12.71 -18.39
C SER A 64 9.12 11.30 -18.03
N CYS A 65 8.97 10.44 -19.04
CA CYS A 65 8.68 9.03 -18.85
C CYS A 65 9.87 8.17 -19.33
N SER A 66 10.51 7.46 -18.41
CA SER A 66 11.62 6.54 -18.71
C SER A 66 11.18 5.08 -18.77
N PHE A 67 9.97 4.77 -18.31
CA PHE A 67 9.52 3.38 -18.12
C PHE A 67 8.64 2.88 -19.26
N HIS A 68 7.86 3.75 -19.90
CA HIS A 68 6.90 3.38 -20.97
C HIS A 68 6.07 2.13 -20.60
N CYS A 69 5.63 2.08 -19.33
CA CYS A 69 5.07 0.88 -18.69
C CYS A 69 3.61 0.60 -19.03
N ILE A 70 2.81 1.65 -19.26
CA ILE A 70 1.37 1.55 -19.50
C ILE A 70 1.05 2.28 -20.81
N LYS A 71 0.48 1.55 -21.76
CA LYS A 71 0.19 2.06 -23.12
C LYS A 71 -0.72 3.30 -23.10
N THR A 72 -1.67 3.35 -22.18
CA THR A 72 -2.66 4.43 -22.06
C THR A 72 -2.19 5.58 -21.16
N CYS A 73 -1.02 5.50 -20.58
CA CYS A 73 -0.47 6.54 -19.70
C CYS A 73 0.06 7.72 -20.53
N ASP A 74 -0.57 8.87 -20.38
CA ASP A 74 -0.03 10.16 -20.84
C ASP A 74 0.65 10.85 -19.65
N TYR A 75 1.98 10.74 -19.57
CA TYR A 75 2.74 11.27 -18.45
C TYR A 75 2.61 12.80 -18.31
N THR A 76 2.28 13.51 -19.39
CA THR A 76 2.12 14.99 -19.37
C THR A 76 0.86 15.40 -18.62
N LYS A 77 -0.13 14.52 -18.52
CA LYS A 77 -1.41 14.72 -17.81
C LYS A 77 -1.49 13.96 -16.49
N SER A 78 -0.60 12.99 -16.30
CA SER A 78 -0.61 12.17 -15.09
C SER A 78 -0.22 12.99 -13.86
N PRO A 79 -0.89 12.79 -12.71
CA PRO A 79 -0.55 13.50 -11.48
C PRO A 79 0.82 13.08 -10.93
N TYR A 80 1.26 11.85 -11.18
CA TYR A 80 2.58 11.32 -10.82
C TYR A 80 2.92 10.07 -11.64
N CYS A 81 4.16 9.61 -11.57
CA CYS A 81 4.58 8.33 -12.16
C CYS A 81 4.40 7.20 -11.14
N ILE A 82 3.46 6.28 -11.40
CA ILE A 82 3.13 5.20 -10.45
C ILE A 82 4.31 4.28 -10.17
N ILE A 83 5.07 3.86 -11.19
CA ILE A 83 6.23 2.97 -11.00
C ILE A 83 7.28 3.64 -10.13
N LYS A 84 7.58 4.92 -10.39
CA LYS A 84 8.56 5.67 -9.60
C LYS A 84 8.11 5.83 -8.15
N ALA A 85 6.82 6.12 -7.93
CA ALA A 85 6.26 6.27 -6.60
C ALA A 85 6.33 4.96 -5.80
N LEU A 86 5.91 3.84 -6.40
CA LEU A 86 5.95 2.53 -5.74
C LEU A 86 7.39 2.04 -5.49
N TYR A 87 8.30 2.25 -6.43
CA TYR A 87 9.71 1.92 -6.25
C TYR A 87 10.33 2.72 -5.09
N ASN A 88 10.08 4.02 -5.04
CA ASN A 88 10.57 4.87 -3.94
C ASN A 88 10.01 4.42 -2.59
N ALA A 89 8.73 4.12 -2.52
CA ALA A 89 8.09 3.62 -1.31
C ALA A 89 8.73 2.31 -0.84
N ALA A 90 8.89 1.33 -1.72
CA ALA A 90 9.54 0.05 -1.40
C ALA A 90 10.97 0.21 -0.88
N LYS A 91 11.70 1.23 -1.36
CA LYS A 91 13.04 1.59 -0.88
C LYS A 91 13.05 2.47 0.39
N GLY A 92 11.88 2.80 0.96
CA GLY A 92 11.75 3.60 2.17
C GLY A 92 11.71 5.11 1.96
N ASN A 93 11.76 5.58 0.72
CA ASN A 93 11.62 7.00 0.42
C ASN A 93 10.15 7.40 0.32
N MET A 94 9.48 7.47 1.46
CA MET A 94 8.05 7.78 1.54
C MET A 94 7.70 9.23 1.18
N LYS A 95 8.69 10.14 1.13
CA LYS A 95 8.49 11.50 0.60
C LYS A 95 8.28 11.54 -0.90
N LYS A 96 8.71 10.49 -1.61
CA LYS A 96 8.62 10.36 -3.08
C LYS A 96 7.78 9.16 -3.52
N GLY A 97 7.05 8.57 -2.60
CA GLY A 97 6.21 7.41 -2.86
C GLY A 97 5.14 7.20 -1.80
N TYR A 98 4.25 6.25 -2.04
CA TYR A 98 3.14 5.92 -1.15
C TYR A 98 2.93 4.41 -1.08
N ALA A 99 2.25 3.97 -0.03
CA ALA A 99 1.89 2.58 0.19
C ALA A 99 0.42 2.33 -0.18
N PHE A 100 0.16 1.41 -1.12
CA PHE A 100 -1.19 0.91 -1.34
C PHE A 100 -1.68 0.12 -0.13
N ALA A 101 -2.95 0.23 0.19
CA ALA A 101 -3.52 -0.37 1.38
C ALA A 101 -4.87 -1.05 1.10
N GLY A 102 -5.13 -2.15 1.78
CA GLY A 102 -6.49 -2.65 1.96
C GLY A 102 -7.24 -1.80 2.98
N SER A 103 -8.56 -1.93 3.05
CA SER A 103 -9.39 -1.17 4.00
C SER A 103 -9.00 -1.39 5.46
N ASN A 104 -8.42 -2.54 5.77
CA ASN A 104 -8.03 -2.95 7.13
C ASN A 104 -6.50 -2.93 7.34
N ALA A 105 -5.77 -2.19 6.52
CA ALA A 105 -4.30 -2.13 6.60
C ALA A 105 -3.79 -1.62 7.95
N PHE A 106 -4.55 -0.71 8.58
CA PHE A 106 -4.26 -0.14 9.90
C PHE A 106 -4.31 -1.16 11.06
N LEU A 107 -4.80 -2.37 10.83
CA LEU A 107 -4.79 -3.44 11.84
C LEU A 107 -3.42 -4.14 11.99
N ALA A 108 -2.44 -3.77 11.18
CA ALA A 108 -1.08 -4.26 11.34
C ALA A 108 -0.42 -3.63 12.57
N GLU A 109 -0.09 -4.43 13.59
CA GLU A 109 0.46 -3.93 14.86
C GLU A 109 1.99 -4.08 14.95
N LYS A 110 2.57 -5.00 14.20
CA LYS A 110 4.01 -5.33 14.26
C LYS A 110 4.49 -6.01 12.98
N ILE A 111 5.81 -6.04 12.79
CA ILE A 111 6.44 -6.89 11.78
C ILE A 111 6.45 -8.33 12.30
N SER A 112 5.79 -9.23 11.57
CA SER A 112 5.67 -10.65 11.90
C SER A 112 6.32 -11.53 10.83
N SER A 113 6.46 -12.82 11.08
CA SER A 113 6.79 -13.77 10.01
C SER A 113 5.53 -14.19 9.24
N VAL A 114 5.68 -14.60 7.99
CA VAL A 114 4.56 -15.19 7.20
C VAL A 114 3.96 -16.38 7.93
N LYS A 115 4.79 -17.18 8.61
CA LYS A 115 4.33 -18.33 9.41
C LYS A 115 3.39 -17.88 10.54
N GLU A 116 3.74 -16.82 11.27
CA GLU A 116 2.87 -16.28 12.34
C GLU A 116 1.55 -15.75 11.78
N VAL A 117 1.61 -15.03 10.66
CA VAL A 117 0.41 -14.52 9.97
C VAL A 117 -0.52 -15.70 9.61
N MET A 118 0.00 -16.73 8.95
CA MET A 118 -0.80 -17.90 8.54
C MET A 118 -1.39 -18.64 9.74
N SER A 119 -0.60 -18.89 10.78
CA SER A 119 -1.10 -19.57 12.00
C SER A 119 -2.20 -18.76 12.70
N THR A 120 -2.09 -17.42 12.69
CA THR A 120 -3.12 -16.55 13.26
C THR A 120 -4.41 -16.62 12.45
N LEU A 121 -4.32 -16.55 11.12
CA LEU A 121 -5.47 -16.65 10.23
C LEU A 121 -6.20 -17.99 10.35
N GLU A 122 -5.47 -19.10 10.42
CA GLU A 122 -6.05 -20.43 10.63
C GLU A 122 -6.79 -20.51 11.97
N ARG A 123 -6.17 -20.04 13.03
CA ARG A 123 -6.79 -19.99 14.36
C ARG A 123 -8.05 -19.15 14.39
N GLU A 124 -8.01 -17.95 13.82
CA GLU A 124 -9.15 -17.03 13.80
C GLU A 124 -10.29 -17.57 12.95
N PHE A 125 -9.98 -18.19 11.81
CA PHE A 125 -10.96 -18.86 10.98
C PHE A 125 -11.65 -20.00 11.74
N PHE A 126 -10.88 -20.86 12.44
CA PHE A 126 -11.41 -21.93 13.25
C PHE A 126 -12.36 -21.40 14.35
N LEU A 127 -11.93 -20.38 15.09
CA LEU A 127 -12.75 -19.77 16.14
C LEU A 127 -14.03 -19.13 15.61
N ALA A 128 -13.96 -18.46 14.45
CA ALA A 128 -15.13 -17.83 13.84
C ALA A 128 -16.15 -18.88 13.36
N THR A 129 -15.69 -19.97 12.76
CA THR A 129 -16.58 -21.04 12.26
C THR A 129 -17.24 -21.82 13.39
N HIS A 130 -16.58 -22.01 14.53
CA HIS A 130 -17.13 -22.72 15.68
C HIS A 130 -18.04 -21.85 16.59
N LYS A 131 -18.01 -20.52 16.43
CA LYS A 131 -18.97 -19.63 17.08
C LYS A 131 -20.31 -19.53 16.33
N LEU A 132 -20.36 -19.98 15.09
CA LEU A 132 -21.56 -19.94 14.23
C LEU A 132 -22.31 -21.28 14.24
N ALA A 133 -21.80 -22.27 14.92
CA ALA A 133 -22.44 -23.57 15.15
C ALA A 133 -23.07 -23.60 16.56
#